data_5d327bff546af9a95fb586428f45012a
#
_entry.id   5d327bff546af9a95fb586428f45012a
#
_cell.length_a   1.000
_cell.length_b   1.000
_cell.length_c   1.000
_cell.angle_alpha   90.00
_cell.angle_beta   90.00
_cell.angle_gamma   90.00
#
_symmetry.space_group_name_H-M   'P 1'
#
loop_
_entity.id
_entity.type
_entity.pdbx_description
1 polymer ?
#
loop_
_entity_poly.entity_id
_entity_poly.type
_entity_poly.pdbx_seq_one_letter_code
_entity_poly.pdbx_strand_id
1 'polypeptide(L)'
;MNAKALLQQMLEEAIEVGATSIELEREPDGLEVSYMVGDTGFGHLISDRQAESALFRQIFKLADLEERERGTMEVELQGKPRTIYVEQYESFGETCLRLFLQQPQRGKKRRR
;
A
#
# COMPACT_ATOMS: atom_id res chain seq x y z
N MET A 1 -0.06 19.21 0.60
CA MET A 1 -0.53 17.99 -0.04
C MET A 1 -1.35 17.19 0.94
N ASN A 2 -2.49 16.68 0.54
CA ASN A 2 -3.28 15.89 1.46
C ASN A 2 -3.08 14.40 1.20
N ALA A 3 -3.43 13.61 2.21
CA ALA A 3 -3.18 12.17 2.16
C ALA A 3 -3.99 11.48 1.07
N LYS A 4 -5.19 11.98 0.81
CA LYS A 4 -6.02 11.36 -0.21
C LYS A 4 -5.37 11.51 -1.59
N ALA A 5 -4.86 12.69 -1.89
CA ALA A 5 -4.21 12.93 -3.17
C ALA A 5 -2.90 12.13 -3.28
N LEU A 6 -2.17 12.03 -2.19
CA LEU A 6 -0.93 11.25 -2.19
C LEU A 6 -1.21 9.77 -2.45
N LEU A 7 -2.20 9.23 -1.78
CA LEU A 7 -2.58 7.83 -1.98
C LEU A 7 -3.02 7.59 -3.43
N GLN A 8 -3.84 8.49 -3.96
CA GLN A 8 -4.32 8.37 -5.33
C GLN A 8 -3.14 8.36 -6.30
N GLN A 9 -2.19 9.27 -6.10
CA GLN A 9 -1.03 9.37 -6.98
C GLN A 9 -0.19 8.10 -6.92
N MET A 10 0.02 7.56 -5.72
CA MET A 10 0.80 6.34 -5.58
C MET A 10 0.16 5.18 -6.32
N LEU A 11 -1.15 5.04 -6.18
CA LEU A 11 -1.85 3.93 -6.82
C LEU A 11 -1.84 4.08 -8.34
N GLU A 12 -1.99 5.30 -8.84
CA GLU A 12 -1.93 5.52 -10.28
C GLU A 12 -0.54 5.19 -10.82
N GLU A 13 0.51 5.60 -10.09
CA GLU A 13 1.87 5.31 -10.52
C GLU A 13 2.13 3.81 -10.53
N ALA A 14 1.60 3.10 -9.54
CA ALA A 14 1.78 1.66 -9.49
C ALA A 14 1.17 0.99 -10.72
N ILE A 15 -0.01 1.46 -11.13
CA ILE A 15 -0.63 0.90 -12.33
C ILE A 15 0.21 1.19 -13.55
N GLU A 16 0.73 2.42 -13.66
CA GLU A 16 1.51 2.81 -14.82
C GLU A 16 2.76 1.97 -15.01
N VAL A 17 3.40 1.59 -13.91
CA VAL A 17 4.63 0.79 -14.03
C VAL A 17 4.35 -0.70 -14.02
N GLY A 18 3.09 -1.10 -13.92
CA GLY A 18 2.76 -2.52 -13.93
C GLY A 18 2.99 -3.23 -12.62
N ALA A 19 2.97 -2.50 -11.52
CA ALA A 19 3.20 -3.10 -10.21
C ALA A 19 1.98 -3.89 -9.78
N THR A 20 2.22 -4.99 -9.06
CA THR A 20 1.14 -5.77 -8.48
C THR A 20 0.91 -5.41 -7.02
N SER A 21 1.89 -4.78 -6.38
CA SER A 21 1.73 -4.34 -5.00
C SER A 21 2.63 -3.15 -4.71
N ILE A 22 2.30 -2.46 -3.62
CA ILE A 22 3.12 -1.38 -3.10
C ILE A 22 3.44 -1.72 -1.66
N GLU A 23 4.71 -1.64 -1.28
CA GLU A 23 5.10 -1.85 0.11
C GLU A 23 5.48 -0.51 0.72
N LEU A 24 4.92 -0.24 1.90
CA LEU A 24 5.15 0.99 2.62
C LEU A 24 5.85 0.64 3.93
N GLU A 25 7.15 0.88 3.99
CA GLU A 25 7.95 0.50 5.15
C GLU A 25 8.50 1.74 5.84
N ARG A 26 8.29 1.79 7.15
CA ARG A 26 8.78 2.90 7.94
C ARG A 26 10.24 2.71 8.26
N GLU A 27 11.04 3.71 7.92
CA GLU A 27 12.47 3.70 8.12
C GLU A 27 12.86 4.88 9.00
N PRO A 28 14.07 4.86 9.58
CA PRO A 28 14.47 5.98 10.42
C PRO A 28 14.42 7.34 9.73
N ASP A 29 14.68 7.40 8.44
CA ASP A 29 14.72 8.66 7.73
C ASP A 29 13.47 8.92 6.89
N GLY A 30 12.44 8.09 6.99
CA GLY A 30 11.22 8.36 6.26
C GLY A 30 10.44 7.11 5.96
N LEU A 31 9.51 7.23 5.03
CA LEU A 31 8.71 6.11 4.58
C LEU A 31 9.21 5.65 3.22
N GLU A 32 9.64 4.41 3.15
CA GLU A 32 10.06 3.86 1.87
C GLU A 32 8.86 3.30 1.14
N VAL A 33 8.65 3.79 -0.08
CA VAL A 33 7.56 3.34 -0.94
C VAL A 33 8.17 2.50 -2.04
N SER A 34 7.79 1.22 -2.12
CA SER A 34 8.35 0.32 -3.13
C SER A 34 7.24 -0.23 -4.00
N TYR A 35 7.33 -0.01 -5.29
CA TYR A 35 6.42 -0.57 -6.27
C TYR A 35 7.00 -1.92 -6.72
N MET A 36 6.25 -2.99 -6.53
CA MET A 36 6.75 -4.34 -6.78
C MET A 36 6.29 -4.83 -8.14
N VAL A 37 7.26 -5.07 -9.02
CA VAL A 37 7.00 -5.61 -10.35
C VAL A 37 7.76 -6.92 -10.43
N GLY A 38 7.05 -8.04 -10.30
CA GLY A 38 7.72 -9.33 -10.20
C GLY A 38 8.57 -9.36 -8.95
N ASP A 39 9.82 -9.71 -9.10
CA ASP A 39 10.77 -9.79 -8.00
C ASP A 39 11.49 -8.46 -7.74
N THR A 40 11.21 -7.47 -8.55
CA THR A 40 11.96 -6.21 -8.47
C THR A 40 11.11 -5.14 -7.80
N GLY A 41 11.72 -4.44 -6.85
CA GLY A 41 11.04 -3.31 -6.21
C GLY A 41 11.77 -2.03 -6.56
N PHE A 42 11.02 -0.97 -6.82
CA PHE A 42 11.62 0.34 -7.01
C PHE A 42 10.64 1.39 -6.53
N GLY A 43 11.18 2.50 -6.12
CA GLY A 43 10.34 3.53 -5.53
C GLY A 43 11.16 4.68 -5.00
N HIS A 44 10.69 5.24 -3.89
CA HIS A 44 11.31 6.45 -3.37
C HIS A 44 11.04 6.58 -1.89
N LEU A 45 11.66 7.56 -1.27
CA LEU A 45 11.53 7.83 0.15
C LEU A 45 10.70 9.08 0.35
N ILE A 46 9.72 9.01 1.24
CA ILE A 46 8.95 10.16 1.68
C ILE A 46 9.50 10.57 3.04
N SER A 47 10.21 11.69 3.08
CA SER A 47 10.86 12.11 4.32
C SER A 47 9.99 12.97 5.20
N ASP A 48 8.84 13.43 4.70
CA ASP A 48 7.92 14.26 5.47
C ASP A 48 7.12 13.38 6.42
N ARG A 49 7.41 13.49 7.72
CA ARG A 49 6.76 12.65 8.72
C ARG A 49 5.27 12.91 8.83
N GLN A 50 4.86 14.15 8.59
CA GLN A 50 3.44 14.46 8.65
C GLN A 50 2.70 13.81 7.48
N ALA A 51 3.30 13.82 6.30
CA ALA A 51 2.71 13.17 5.14
C ALA A 51 2.63 11.66 5.37
N GLU A 52 3.68 11.08 5.93
CA GLU A 52 3.70 9.66 6.24
C GLU A 52 2.58 9.28 7.20
N SER A 53 2.44 10.04 8.29
CA SER A 53 1.41 9.73 9.29
C SER A 53 0.01 9.91 8.71
N ALA A 54 -0.19 10.97 7.92
CA ALA A 54 -1.50 11.22 7.32
C ALA A 54 -1.86 10.12 6.32
N LEU A 55 -0.88 9.64 5.57
CA LEU A 55 -1.11 8.56 4.62
C LEU A 55 -1.53 7.29 5.34
N PHE A 56 -0.82 6.92 6.42
CA PHE A 56 -1.17 5.72 7.17
C PHE A 56 -2.56 5.83 7.78
N ARG A 57 -2.90 7.01 8.34
CA ARG A 57 -4.25 7.20 8.89
C ARG A 57 -5.31 7.05 7.83
N GLN A 58 -5.05 7.59 6.64
CA GLN A 58 -6.01 7.51 5.54
C GLN A 58 -6.25 6.05 5.14
N ILE A 59 -5.17 5.28 5.01
CA ILE A 59 -5.31 3.88 4.62
C ILE A 59 -6.00 3.07 5.70
N PHE A 60 -5.60 3.29 6.97
CA PHE A 60 -6.24 2.58 8.08
C PHE A 60 -7.74 2.83 8.12
N LYS A 61 -8.13 4.08 7.85
CA LYS A 61 -9.54 4.44 7.85
C LYS A 61 -10.28 3.79 6.70
N LEU A 62 -9.74 3.90 5.49
CA LEU A 62 -10.42 3.38 4.31
C LEU A 62 -10.52 1.87 4.34
N ALA A 63 -9.51 1.18 4.82
CA ALA A 63 -9.49 -0.28 4.85
C ALA A 63 -9.94 -0.86 6.17
N ASP A 64 -10.28 0.00 7.14
CA ASP A 64 -10.79 -0.43 8.44
C ASP A 64 -9.82 -1.39 9.12
N LEU A 65 -8.59 -0.92 9.29
CA LEU A 65 -7.53 -1.79 9.80
C LEU A 65 -7.30 -1.67 11.30
N GLU A 66 -8.12 -0.91 12.01
CA GLU A 66 -7.81 -0.58 13.38
C GLU A 66 -7.60 -1.80 14.26
N GLU A 67 -8.39 -2.84 14.04
CA GLU A 67 -8.23 -4.07 14.81
C GLU A 67 -8.13 -5.29 13.92
N ARG A 68 -7.67 -5.09 12.70
CA ARG A 68 -7.58 -6.16 11.74
C ARG A 68 -6.26 -6.09 11.01
N GLU A 69 -5.74 -7.25 10.65
CA GLU A 69 -4.51 -7.29 9.87
C GLU A 69 -4.73 -7.04 8.39
N ARG A 70 -5.93 -7.26 7.91
CA ARG A 70 -6.24 -7.16 6.49
C ARG A 70 -7.57 -6.46 6.29
N GLY A 71 -7.64 -5.76 5.18
CA GLY A 71 -8.88 -5.11 4.79
C GLY A 71 -8.84 -4.79 3.31
N THR A 72 -9.90 -4.13 2.85
CA THR A 72 -9.96 -3.70 1.47
C THR A 72 -10.42 -2.26 1.43
N MET A 73 -10.03 -1.54 0.40
CA MET A 73 -10.55 -0.21 0.17
C MET A 73 -10.93 -0.08 -1.29
N GLU A 74 -11.99 0.66 -1.53
CA GLU A 74 -12.48 0.89 -2.88
C GLU A 74 -11.97 2.24 -3.35
N VAL A 75 -11.37 2.25 -4.52
CA VAL A 75 -10.82 3.47 -5.09
C VAL A 75 -11.16 3.53 -6.55
N GLU A 76 -11.02 4.71 -7.12
CA GLU A 76 -11.21 4.87 -8.55
C GLU A 76 -9.86 5.18 -9.17
N LEU A 77 -9.41 4.33 -10.09
CA LEU A 77 -8.11 4.48 -10.73
C LEU A 77 -8.31 4.45 -12.22
N GLN A 78 -7.78 5.46 -12.89
CA GLN A 78 -7.89 5.58 -14.35
C GLN A 78 -9.34 5.49 -14.80
N GLY A 79 -10.22 6.11 -14.01
CA GLY A 79 -11.63 6.17 -14.35
C GLY A 79 -12.42 4.91 -14.07
N LYS A 80 -11.82 3.93 -13.38
CA LYS A 80 -12.49 2.67 -13.10
C LYS A 80 -12.44 2.35 -11.63
N PRO A 81 -13.53 1.78 -11.08
CA PRO A 81 -13.50 1.35 -9.69
C PRO A 81 -12.58 0.14 -9.52
N ARG A 82 -11.84 0.15 -8.44
CA ARG A 82 -10.92 -0.93 -8.12
C ARG A 82 -10.92 -1.22 -6.65
N THR A 83 -10.69 -2.47 -6.30
CA THR A 83 -10.53 -2.90 -4.92
C THR A 83 -9.06 -3.08 -4.65
N ILE A 84 -8.56 -2.40 -3.62
CA ILE A 84 -7.18 -2.54 -3.19
C ILE A 84 -7.19 -3.37 -1.92
N TYR A 85 -6.41 -4.44 -1.89
CA TYR A 85 -6.30 -5.33 -0.74
C TYR A 85 -5.13 -4.86 0.12
N VAL A 86 -5.38 -4.67 1.40
CA VAL A 86 -4.41 -4.04 2.29
C VAL A 86 -4.11 -5.00 3.42
N GLU A 87 -2.82 -5.15 3.74
CA GLU A 87 -2.46 -5.86 4.95
C GLU A 87 -1.39 -5.07 5.68
N GLN A 88 -1.46 -5.14 7.02
CA GLN A 88 -0.44 -4.53 7.83
C GLN A 88 0.44 -5.63 8.43
N TYR A 89 1.70 -5.29 8.61
CA TYR A 89 2.66 -6.21 9.20
C TYR A 89 3.67 -5.40 9.97
N GLU A 90 4.45 -6.09 10.79
CA GLU A 90 5.46 -5.42 11.59
C GLU A 90 6.84 -5.74 11.07
N SER A 91 7.69 -4.73 11.05
CA SER A 91 9.07 -4.86 10.62
C SER A 91 9.89 -3.99 11.54
N PHE A 92 10.80 -4.63 12.30
CA PHE A 92 11.68 -3.93 13.24
C PHE A 92 10.90 -3.04 14.20
N GLY A 93 9.76 -3.53 14.69
CA GLY A 93 8.97 -2.79 15.67
C GLY A 93 8.09 -1.72 15.09
N GLU A 94 8.09 -1.54 13.78
CA GLU A 94 7.25 -0.54 13.11
C GLU A 94 6.13 -1.21 12.35
N THR A 95 4.98 -0.54 12.32
CA THR A 95 3.86 -1.03 11.52
C THR A 95 4.06 -0.60 10.08
N CYS A 96 4.01 -1.57 9.19
CA CYS A 96 4.17 -1.35 7.76
C CYS A 96 2.94 -1.83 7.03
N LEU A 97 2.80 -1.41 5.78
CA LEU A 97 1.62 -1.74 4.98
C LEU A 97 2.02 -2.31 3.63
N ARG A 98 1.20 -3.21 3.14
CA ARG A 98 1.33 -3.74 1.80
C ARG A 98 -0.02 -3.58 1.10
N LEU A 99 0.00 -2.92 -0.05
CA LEU A 99 -1.20 -2.66 -0.83
C LEU A 99 -1.15 -3.51 -2.08
N PHE A 100 -2.14 -4.37 -2.27
CA PHE A 100 -2.19 -5.25 -3.43
C PHE A 100 -3.19 -4.69 -4.43
N LEU A 101 -2.75 -4.52 -5.67
CA LEU A 101 -3.61 -4.01 -6.74
C LEU A 101 -4.44 -5.11 -7.36
N GLN A 102 -4.19 -6.35 -6.99
CA GLN A 102 -5.01 -7.48 -7.36
C GLN A 102 -5.03 -8.43 -6.19
N GLN A 103 -6.05 -9.27 -6.14
CA GLN A 103 -6.21 -10.14 -4.99
C GLN A 103 -5.00 -11.04 -4.81
N PRO A 104 -4.42 -11.09 -3.60
CA PRO A 104 -3.27 -11.96 -3.38
C PRO A 104 -3.65 -13.42 -3.59
N GLN A 105 -2.69 -14.19 -4.08
CA GLN A 105 -2.91 -15.59 -4.40
C GLN A 105 -2.56 -16.49 -3.26
N ARG A 106 -2.94 -16.17 -2.07
CA ARG A 106 -2.52 -16.98 -0.95
C ARG A 106 -3.54 -18.07 -0.71
N GLY A 107 -3.15 -19.16 -0.15
CA GLY A 107 -4.03 -20.27 0.17
C GLY A 107 -4.38 -21.13 -1.00
N LYS A 108 -3.79 -20.89 -2.11
CA LYS A 108 -4.05 -21.67 -3.24
C LYS A 108 -3.09 -22.77 -3.33
N LYS A 109 -2.83 -23.38 -3.00
CA LYS A 109 -1.83 -24.25 -3.11
C LYS A 109 -2.18 -25.56 -3.09
N ARG A 110 -2.66 -25.40 -3.24
CA ARG A 110 -2.90 -26.14 -3.21
C ARG A 110 -3.33 -27.07 -3.57
N ARG A 111 -3.49 -27.46 -3.90
CA ARG A 111 -3.93 -28.13 -4.14
C ARG A 111 -3.80 -29.07 -4.49
N ARG A 112 -3.77 -29.52 -4.59
CA ARG A 112 -3.71 -30.31 -4.79
C ARG A 112 -3.75 -30.92 -4.85
#